data_e3da94df2cfd2e27b30587d7cec09e19
#
_entry.id   e3da94df2cfd2e27b30587d7cec09e19
#
_cell.length_a   1.000
_cell.length_b   1.000
_cell.length_c   1.000
_cell.angle_alpha   90.00
_cell.angle_beta   90.00
_cell.angle_gamma   90.00
#
_symmetry.space_group_name_H-M   'P 1'
#
loop_
_entity.id
_entity.type
_entity.pdbx_description
1 polymer ?
#
loop_
_entity_poly.entity_id
_entity_poly.type
_entity_poly.pdbx_seq_one_letter_code
_entity_poly.pdbx_strand_id
1 'polypeptide(L)'
;MLSSIRPFFLAAGLLAAGLAQAQPAVQSNVFAAASTRGELVVGVPYLAAPPVAGAKIRTPEGLDAAITERLGASLKLPVRLVQVPARDAARALAAGEVDLVLADNADGQPQAVAVQATGYAARPKAVIRSDTRLRKPADVQGRSVCMAEAATQAKALAQSWGAVVKTYRVPSDALVAVREGECDIGLVDDAVWEPLMRFPEWKKFSSTLAADGARQERVWLVPARDEASRAWLGQEMRAWDRAGAWKAMTTKWARDVAFDVYLDQEVPDCHG
;
A
#
# COMPACT_ATOMS: atom_id res chain seq x y z
N MET A 1 59.21 -73.89 -8.92
CA MET A 1 58.77 -73.67 -10.32
C MET A 1 57.40 -72.97 -10.35
N LEU A 2 57.23 -72.02 -11.14
CA LEU A 2 56.11 -71.12 -11.44
C LEU A 2 55.96 -69.93 -10.48
N SER A 3 56.51 -68.87 -10.98
CA SER A 3 56.39 -67.48 -10.58
C SER A 3 55.00 -66.98 -10.85
N SER A 4 54.36 -66.33 -9.87
CA SER A 4 53.04 -65.68 -10.05
C SER A 4 53.22 -64.20 -9.89
N ILE A 5 53.05 -63.46 -10.98
CA ILE A 5 53.10 -62.02 -11.11
C ILE A 5 51.73 -61.47 -10.72
N ARG A 6 51.65 -60.59 -9.74
CA ARG A 6 50.43 -59.78 -9.39
C ARG A 6 50.53 -58.42 -10.05
N PRO A 7 49.44 -57.95 -10.72
CA PRO A 7 49.42 -56.61 -11.19
C PRO A 7 48.96 -55.64 -10.12
N PHE A 8 49.67 -54.51 -10.01
CA PHE A 8 49.32 -53.35 -9.22
C PHE A 8 48.20 -52.56 -9.94
N PHE A 9 47.07 -52.40 -9.31
CA PHE A 9 46.05 -51.42 -9.74
C PHE A 9 46.34 -50.07 -9.10
N LEU A 10 46.70 -49.09 -9.92
CA LEU A 10 46.72 -47.67 -9.54
C LEU A 10 45.26 -47.17 -9.54
N ALA A 11 44.75 -46.78 -8.39
CA ALA A 11 43.50 -46.05 -8.26
C ALA A 11 43.79 -44.57 -8.51
N ALA A 12 43.31 -44.03 -9.62
CA ALA A 12 43.33 -42.61 -9.93
C ALA A 12 42.17 -41.97 -9.18
N GLY A 13 42.46 -41.20 -8.12
CA GLY A 13 41.49 -40.37 -7.41
C GLY A 13 41.11 -39.12 -8.25
N LEU A 14 39.89 -39.08 -8.71
CA LEU A 14 39.30 -37.86 -9.31
C LEU A 14 38.97 -36.85 -8.20
N LEU A 15 39.76 -35.80 -8.09
CA LEU A 15 39.45 -34.61 -7.33
C LEU A 15 38.34 -33.85 -8.08
N ALA A 16 37.08 -33.95 -7.63
CA ALA A 16 36.01 -33.09 -8.06
C ALA A 16 36.22 -31.70 -7.45
N ALA A 17 36.80 -30.78 -8.20
CA ALA A 17 36.79 -29.36 -7.87
C ALA A 17 35.36 -28.83 -7.94
N GLY A 18 34.70 -28.62 -6.82
CA GLY A 18 33.41 -27.96 -6.71
C GLY A 18 33.56 -26.53 -7.21
N LEU A 19 33.00 -26.24 -8.37
CA LEU A 19 32.79 -24.88 -8.84
C LEU A 19 31.76 -24.24 -7.91
N ALA A 20 32.23 -23.49 -6.91
CA ALA A 20 31.39 -22.52 -6.22
C ALA A 20 30.92 -21.51 -7.24
N GLN A 21 29.66 -21.63 -7.66
CA GLN A 21 29.01 -20.62 -8.48
C GLN A 21 28.89 -19.37 -7.61
N ALA A 22 29.74 -18.40 -7.87
CA ALA A 22 29.59 -17.05 -7.35
C ALA A 22 28.24 -16.53 -7.88
N GLN A 23 27.27 -16.40 -7.00
CA GLN A 23 26.04 -15.69 -7.32
C GLN A 23 26.42 -14.25 -7.72
N PRO A 24 25.93 -13.76 -8.85
CA PRO A 24 26.32 -12.45 -9.35
C PRO A 24 25.95 -11.38 -8.32
N ALA A 25 26.87 -10.44 -8.10
CA ALA A 25 26.76 -9.30 -7.20
C ALA A 25 25.73 -8.24 -7.71
N VAL A 26 24.54 -8.66 -8.14
CA VAL A 26 23.46 -7.78 -8.56
C VAL A 26 22.79 -7.07 -7.37
N GLN A 27 22.96 -7.58 -6.16
CA GLN A 27 22.35 -6.97 -4.96
C GLN A 27 23.12 -5.77 -4.39
N SER A 28 24.36 -5.56 -4.77
CA SER A 28 25.21 -4.49 -4.20
C SER A 28 24.84 -3.07 -4.67
N ASN A 29 24.02 -2.94 -5.72
CA ASN A 29 23.63 -1.63 -6.28
C ASN A 29 22.14 -1.29 -6.08
N VAL A 30 21.34 -2.19 -5.52
CA VAL A 30 19.91 -1.93 -5.26
C VAL A 30 19.78 -0.95 -4.11
N PHE A 31 19.20 0.21 -4.36
CA PHE A 31 19.09 1.32 -3.41
C PHE A 31 20.42 1.57 -2.67
N ALA A 32 21.51 1.73 -3.41
CA ALA A 32 22.85 1.83 -2.84
C ALA A 32 23.00 2.93 -1.78
N ALA A 33 22.38 4.09 -2.00
CA ALA A 33 22.37 5.19 -1.04
C ALA A 33 21.65 4.81 0.26
N ALA A 34 20.49 4.14 0.16
CA ALA A 34 19.74 3.65 1.33
C ALA A 34 20.54 2.59 2.08
N SER A 35 21.17 1.64 1.37
CA SER A 35 22.00 0.60 1.94
C SER A 35 23.19 1.16 2.70
N THR A 36 23.87 2.19 2.14
CA THR A 36 25.00 2.87 2.78
C THR A 36 24.54 3.65 4.03
N ARG A 37 23.39 4.28 3.98
CA ARG A 37 22.81 5.06 5.08
C ARG A 37 22.23 4.15 6.17
N GLY A 38 21.83 2.91 5.84
CA GLY A 38 21.18 1.97 6.75
C GLY A 38 19.67 2.25 6.93
N GLU A 39 19.05 3.02 6.05
CA GLU A 39 17.63 3.41 6.10
C GLU A 39 17.09 3.63 4.70
N LEU A 40 15.87 3.14 4.42
CA LEU A 40 15.13 3.43 3.19
C LEU A 40 14.22 4.62 3.42
N VAL A 41 14.42 5.71 2.68
CA VAL A 41 13.56 6.90 2.74
C VAL A 41 12.54 6.86 1.62
N VAL A 42 11.26 6.76 1.98
CA VAL A 42 10.17 6.64 1.01
C VAL A 42 9.28 7.87 1.04
N GLY A 43 9.12 8.50 -0.12
CA GLY A 43 8.13 9.55 -0.33
C GLY A 43 6.73 8.96 -0.44
N VAL A 44 5.76 9.56 0.26
CA VAL A 44 4.33 9.23 0.16
C VAL A 44 3.52 10.52 -0.06
N PRO A 45 2.39 10.48 -0.78
CA PRO A 45 1.64 11.70 -1.10
C PRO A 45 1.03 12.37 0.13
N TYR A 46 0.75 11.60 1.15
CA TYR A 46 0.19 12.07 2.41
C TYR A 46 0.82 11.34 3.59
N LEU A 47 1.11 12.07 4.63
CA LEU A 47 1.54 11.55 5.92
C LEU A 47 0.66 12.18 7.01
N ALA A 48 -0.08 11.33 7.72
CA ALA A 48 -0.96 11.81 8.78
C ALA A 48 -0.16 12.56 9.85
N ALA A 49 -0.68 13.70 10.27
CA ALA A 49 -0.14 14.39 11.43
C ALA A 49 -0.16 13.46 12.66
N PRO A 50 0.82 13.55 13.56
CA PRO A 50 0.79 12.79 14.81
C PRO A 50 -0.54 13.00 15.55
N PRO A 51 -1.09 11.96 16.20
CA PRO A 51 -2.30 12.12 16.98
C PRO A 51 -2.06 13.12 18.13
N VAL A 52 -3.08 13.91 18.42
CA VAL A 52 -3.05 14.83 19.57
C VAL A 52 -2.89 13.99 20.85
N ALA A 53 -2.18 14.52 21.84
CA ALA A 53 -1.98 13.84 23.12
C ALA A 53 -3.33 13.43 23.74
N GLY A 54 -3.46 12.14 24.10
CA GLY A 54 -4.71 11.56 24.61
C GLY A 54 -5.70 11.10 23.53
N ALA A 55 -5.44 11.35 22.23
CA ALA A 55 -6.28 10.80 21.18
C ALA A 55 -6.06 9.29 21.01
N LYS A 56 -7.11 8.61 20.56
CA LYS A 56 -7.02 7.17 20.22
C LYS A 56 -6.02 6.95 19.10
N ILE A 57 -5.20 5.90 19.23
CA ILE A 57 -4.35 5.43 18.14
C ILE A 57 -5.25 4.77 17.11
N ARG A 58 -5.12 5.20 15.85
CA ARG A 58 -5.93 4.71 14.73
C ARG A 58 -5.04 4.08 13.66
N THR A 59 -5.65 3.17 12.92
CA THR A 59 -5.03 2.59 11.72
C THR A 59 -4.69 3.70 10.71
N PRO A 60 -3.48 3.68 10.12
CA PRO A 60 -3.07 4.67 9.13
C PRO A 60 -4.03 4.80 7.94
N GLU A 61 -3.98 5.96 7.31
CA GLU A 61 -4.73 6.27 6.09
C GLU A 61 -4.31 5.41 4.90
N GLY A 62 -5.03 4.38 4.60
CA GLY A 62 -4.76 3.50 3.47
C GLY A 62 -3.58 2.55 3.68
N LEU A 63 -3.07 2.01 2.57
CA LEU A 63 -2.11 0.92 2.57
C LEU A 63 -0.65 1.36 2.45
N ASP A 64 -0.38 2.65 2.24
CA ASP A 64 0.95 3.16 1.93
C ASP A 64 2.00 2.77 2.99
N ALA A 65 1.65 2.86 4.26
CA ALA A 65 2.54 2.44 5.35
C ALA A 65 2.86 0.94 5.27
N ALA A 66 1.83 0.09 5.13
CA ALA A 66 2.02 -1.37 5.04
C ALA A 66 2.84 -1.78 3.81
N ILE A 67 2.62 -1.11 2.67
CA ILE A 67 3.36 -1.35 1.42
C ILE A 67 4.84 -1.00 1.61
N THR A 68 5.12 0.15 2.18
CA THR A 68 6.49 0.66 2.38
C THR A 68 7.25 -0.12 3.45
N GLU A 69 6.61 -0.49 4.56
CA GLU A 69 7.20 -1.35 5.60
C GLU A 69 7.56 -2.73 5.04
N ARG A 70 6.66 -3.32 4.23
CA ARG A 70 6.95 -4.60 3.59
C ARG A 70 8.14 -4.51 2.64
N LEU A 71 8.25 -3.41 1.87
CA LEU A 71 9.39 -3.18 0.99
C LEU A 71 10.69 -3.08 1.79
N GLY A 72 10.69 -2.31 2.88
CA GLY A 72 11.84 -2.19 3.78
C GLY A 72 12.24 -3.54 4.38
N ALA A 73 11.26 -4.37 4.76
CA ALA A 73 11.52 -5.72 5.26
C ALA A 73 12.21 -6.61 4.20
N SER A 74 11.81 -6.52 2.93
CA SER A 74 12.45 -7.23 1.82
C SER A 74 13.90 -6.79 1.61
N LEU A 75 14.20 -5.52 1.84
CA LEU A 75 15.56 -4.94 1.78
C LEU A 75 16.36 -5.11 3.08
N LYS A 76 15.72 -5.53 4.18
CA LYS A 76 16.25 -5.55 5.54
C LYS A 76 16.71 -4.17 6.02
N LEU A 77 15.98 -3.14 5.63
CA LEU A 77 16.22 -1.76 6.01
C LEU A 77 15.01 -1.20 6.77
N PRO A 78 15.23 -0.43 7.84
CA PRO A 78 14.17 0.39 8.42
C PRO A 78 13.68 1.40 7.40
N VAL A 79 12.40 1.77 7.49
CA VAL A 79 11.76 2.72 6.57
C VAL A 79 11.46 4.02 7.29
N ARG A 80 11.83 5.13 6.66
CA ARG A 80 11.39 6.46 7.05
C ARG A 80 10.49 7.05 5.98
N LEU A 81 9.27 7.40 6.35
CA LEU A 81 8.31 8.05 5.47
C LEU A 81 8.51 9.56 5.46
N VAL A 82 8.40 10.16 4.28
CA VAL A 82 8.44 11.61 4.05
C VAL A 82 7.26 11.99 3.18
N GLN A 83 6.56 13.04 3.55
CA GLN A 83 5.48 13.54 2.69
C GLN A 83 6.05 14.21 1.45
N VAL A 84 5.72 13.67 0.28
CA VAL A 84 6.14 14.18 -1.02
C VAL A 84 4.91 14.26 -1.93
N PRO A 85 4.35 15.45 -2.14
CA PRO A 85 3.28 15.64 -3.13
C PRO A 85 3.71 15.17 -4.51
N ALA A 86 2.80 14.61 -5.30
CA ALA A 86 3.11 14.03 -6.61
C ALA A 86 3.90 14.99 -7.54
N ARG A 87 3.56 16.29 -7.54
CA ARG A 87 4.25 17.31 -8.32
C ARG A 87 5.71 17.52 -7.92
N ASP A 88 6.10 17.16 -6.70
CA ASP A 88 7.44 17.35 -6.13
C ASP A 88 8.31 16.10 -6.22
N ALA A 89 7.73 14.96 -6.63
CA ALA A 89 8.39 13.65 -6.63
C ALA A 89 9.70 13.64 -7.41
N ALA A 90 9.70 14.19 -8.65
CA ALA A 90 10.89 14.24 -9.48
C ALA A 90 12.02 15.09 -8.87
N ARG A 91 11.67 16.21 -8.24
CA ARG A 91 12.63 17.08 -7.55
C ARG A 91 13.22 16.36 -6.32
N ALA A 92 12.38 15.77 -5.49
CA ALA A 92 12.80 15.06 -4.28
C ALA A 92 13.74 13.86 -4.61
N LEU A 93 13.41 13.09 -5.66
CA LEU A 93 14.26 12.01 -6.17
C LEU A 93 15.60 12.52 -6.72
N ALA A 94 15.57 13.62 -7.49
CA ALA A 94 16.79 14.20 -8.07
C ALA A 94 17.73 14.76 -6.99
N ALA A 95 17.16 15.35 -5.94
CA ALA A 95 17.89 15.89 -4.79
C ALA A 95 18.40 14.81 -3.81
N GLY A 96 17.94 13.55 -3.96
CA GLY A 96 18.26 12.48 -3.00
C GLY A 96 17.60 12.66 -1.64
N GLU A 97 16.53 13.44 -1.55
CA GLU A 97 15.72 13.62 -0.34
C GLU A 97 14.96 12.34 0.03
N VAL A 98 14.62 11.56 -1.02
CA VAL A 98 13.99 10.23 -0.92
C VAL A 98 14.67 9.26 -1.90
N ASP A 99 14.63 7.97 -1.59
CA ASP A 99 15.17 6.92 -2.46
C ASP A 99 14.16 6.49 -3.52
N LEU A 100 12.87 6.52 -3.16
CA LEU A 100 11.76 6.24 -4.06
C LEU A 100 10.50 6.96 -3.56
N VAL A 101 9.49 7.04 -4.42
CA VAL A 101 8.17 7.62 -4.06
C VAL A 101 7.07 6.62 -4.43
N LEU A 102 6.15 6.38 -3.50
CA LEU A 102 4.90 5.67 -3.77
C LEU A 102 3.83 6.70 -4.17
N ALA A 103 3.29 6.57 -5.36
CA ALA A 103 2.34 7.54 -5.91
C ALA A 103 1.23 6.86 -6.71
N ASP A 104 0.19 7.62 -7.06
CA ASP A 104 -0.75 7.21 -8.09
C ASP A 104 -0.09 7.32 -9.47
N ASN A 105 -0.40 6.35 -10.35
CA ASN A 105 0.08 6.39 -11.72
C ASN A 105 -0.57 7.59 -12.44
N ALA A 106 0.25 8.48 -12.97
CA ALA A 106 -0.17 9.64 -13.72
C ALA A 106 0.62 9.75 -15.02
N ASP A 107 -0.03 10.22 -16.06
CA ASP A 107 0.63 10.50 -17.33
C ASP A 107 1.60 11.68 -17.21
N GLY A 108 2.61 11.68 -18.09
CA GLY A 108 3.52 12.82 -18.22
C GLY A 108 4.62 12.89 -17.16
N GLN A 109 5.04 11.76 -16.59
CA GLN A 109 6.20 11.74 -15.71
C GLN A 109 7.45 12.27 -16.41
N PRO A 110 8.28 13.10 -15.73
CA PRO A 110 9.54 13.59 -16.30
C PRO A 110 10.47 12.45 -16.69
N GLN A 111 11.26 12.61 -17.76
CA GLN A 111 12.22 11.59 -18.24
C GLN A 111 13.26 11.18 -17.18
N ALA A 112 13.52 12.03 -16.19
CA ALA A 112 14.43 11.74 -15.08
C ALA A 112 13.86 10.71 -14.07
N VAL A 113 12.58 10.36 -14.18
CA VAL A 113 11.86 9.45 -13.30
C VAL A 113 11.43 8.21 -14.07
N ALA A 114 11.73 7.05 -13.53
CA ALA A 114 11.21 5.78 -14.02
C ALA A 114 10.03 5.33 -13.16
N VAL A 115 9.02 4.80 -13.83
CA VAL A 115 7.80 4.26 -13.22
C VAL A 115 7.90 2.75 -13.15
N GLN A 116 7.60 2.18 -11.97
CA GLN A 116 7.49 0.75 -11.78
C GLN A 116 6.12 0.44 -11.17
N ALA A 117 5.31 -0.31 -11.89
CA ALA A 117 4.00 -0.77 -11.40
C ALA A 117 4.13 -1.56 -10.09
N THR A 118 3.25 -1.29 -9.13
CA THR A 118 3.14 -2.10 -7.91
C THR A 118 2.33 -3.37 -8.12
N GLY A 119 1.38 -3.34 -9.05
CA GLY A 119 0.34 -4.35 -9.22
C GLY A 119 -0.90 -4.11 -8.33
N TYR A 120 -0.87 -3.09 -7.49
CA TYR A 120 -2.05 -2.65 -6.75
C TYR A 120 -2.77 -1.53 -7.49
N ALA A 121 -4.07 -1.70 -7.67
CA ALA A 121 -4.93 -0.69 -8.25
C ALA A 121 -6.28 -0.67 -7.52
N ALA A 122 -6.82 0.51 -7.27
CA ALA A 122 -8.08 0.70 -6.57
C ALA A 122 -8.89 1.84 -7.19
N ARG A 123 -10.16 1.88 -6.84
CA ARG A 123 -11.07 3.00 -7.13
C ARG A 123 -11.95 3.25 -5.91
N PRO A 124 -12.44 4.47 -5.71
CA PRO A 124 -13.36 4.77 -4.61
C PRO A 124 -14.63 3.92 -4.70
N LYS A 125 -15.06 3.37 -3.58
CA LYS A 125 -16.33 2.66 -3.43
C LYS A 125 -17.09 3.20 -2.24
N ALA A 126 -18.40 3.38 -2.41
CA ALA A 126 -19.24 3.96 -1.39
C ALA A 126 -19.55 2.97 -0.26
N VAL A 127 -19.53 3.48 0.97
CA VAL A 127 -20.05 2.84 2.18
C VAL A 127 -21.25 3.67 2.62
N ILE A 128 -22.44 3.08 2.56
CA ILE A 128 -23.71 3.76 2.81
C ILE A 128 -24.48 2.96 3.84
N ARG A 129 -25.10 3.63 4.79
CA ARG A 129 -26.02 2.95 5.72
C ARG A 129 -27.18 2.34 4.93
N SER A 130 -27.56 1.11 5.25
CA SER A 130 -28.61 0.37 4.53
C SER A 130 -29.99 1.01 4.61
N ASP A 131 -30.23 1.90 5.59
CA ASP A 131 -31.43 2.71 5.75
C ASP A 131 -31.45 3.98 4.87
N THR A 132 -30.35 4.29 4.17
CA THR A 132 -30.21 5.49 3.33
C THR A 132 -30.55 5.16 1.86
N ARG A 133 -31.40 5.98 1.25
CA ARG A 133 -31.87 5.77 -0.14
C ARG A 133 -31.01 6.56 -1.13
N LEU A 134 -29.79 6.11 -1.38
CA LEU A 134 -28.88 6.64 -2.38
C LEU A 134 -28.60 5.55 -3.41
N ARG A 135 -28.94 5.79 -4.68
CA ARG A 135 -28.84 4.77 -5.75
C ARG A 135 -27.96 5.19 -6.92
N LYS A 136 -27.88 6.47 -7.21
CA LYS A 136 -27.16 7.03 -8.35
C LYS A 136 -26.40 8.30 -7.95
N PRO A 137 -25.37 8.70 -8.69
CA PRO A 137 -24.57 9.89 -8.39
C PRO A 137 -25.38 11.17 -8.19
N ALA A 138 -26.48 11.34 -8.95
CA ALA A 138 -27.35 12.50 -8.80
C ALA A 138 -28.03 12.61 -7.42
N ASP A 139 -28.19 11.50 -6.70
CA ASP A 139 -28.77 11.48 -5.35
C ASP A 139 -27.78 12.00 -4.29
N VAL A 140 -26.51 12.17 -4.69
CA VAL A 140 -25.42 12.60 -3.80
C VAL A 140 -25.26 14.10 -3.75
N GLN A 141 -25.85 14.83 -4.70
CA GLN A 141 -25.77 16.28 -4.73
C GLN A 141 -26.22 16.91 -3.40
N GLY A 142 -25.35 17.72 -2.80
CA GLY A 142 -25.57 18.37 -1.51
C GLY A 142 -25.52 17.45 -0.28
N ARG A 143 -25.25 16.14 -0.48
CA ARG A 143 -25.07 15.19 0.63
C ARG A 143 -23.66 15.25 1.18
N SER A 144 -23.52 14.90 2.45
CA SER A 144 -22.22 14.82 3.11
C SER A 144 -21.51 13.53 2.74
N VAL A 145 -20.26 13.64 2.25
CA VAL A 145 -19.40 12.51 1.89
C VAL A 145 -18.10 12.59 2.68
N CYS A 146 -17.86 11.55 3.45
CA CYS A 146 -16.70 11.42 4.33
C CYS A 146 -15.63 10.50 3.74
N MET A 147 -14.37 10.88 3.92
CA MET A 147 -13.22 10.10 3.46
C MET A 147 -11.96 10.46 4.23
N ALA A 148 -10.93 9.63 4.10
CA ALA A 148 -9.61 9.99 4.58
C ALA A 148 -9.03 11.16 3.76
N GLU A 149 -8.25 12.01 4.40
CA GLU A 149 -7.61 13.16 3.75
C GLU A 149 -6.66 12.73 2.62
N ALA A 150 -6.03 11.57 2.76
CA ALA A 150 -5.19 10.94 1.74
C ALA A 150 -5.95 10.49 0.49
N ALA A 151 -7.27 10.34 0.56
CA ALA A 151 -8.08 9.74 -0.52
C ALA A 151 -8.41 10.76 -1.63
N THR A 152 -7.40 11.23 -2.37
CA THR A 152 -7.51 12.28 -3.39
C THR A 152 -8.50 11.95 -4.51
N GLN A 153 -8.54 10.69 -4.97
CA GLN A 153 -9.50 10.21 -5.96
C GLN A 153 -10.95 10.26 -5.44
N ALA A 154 -11.15 9.81 -4.20
CA ALA A 154 -12.46 9.86 -3.56
C ALA A 154 -12.95 11.29 -3.44
N LYS A 155 -12.05 12.23 -3.12
CA LYS A 155 -12.35 13.65 -3.06
C LYS A 155 -12.78 14.20 -4.41
N ALA A 156 -12.04 13.92 -5.47
CA ALA A 156 -12.37 14.35 -6.83
C ALA A 156 -13.74 13.78 -7.29
N LEU A 157 -13.98 12.50 -7.00
CA LEU A 157 -15.24 11.83 -7.31
C LEU A 157 -16.43 12.49 -6.58
N ALA A 158 -16.32 12.69 -5.27
CA ALA A 158 -17.37 13.32 -4.47
C ALA A 158 -17.66 14.75 -4.94
N GLN A 159 -16.64 15.52 -5.29
CA GLN A 159 -16.79 16.86 -5.87
C GLN A 159 -17.53 16.82 -7.21
N SER A 160 -17.25 15.83 -8.07
CA SER A 160 -17.94 15.68 -9.36
C SER A 160 -19.43 15.36 -9.19
N TRP A 161 -19.83 14.78 -8.06
CA TRP A 161 -21.22 14.53 -7.69
C TRP A 161 -21.93 15.75 -7.06
N GLY A 162 -21.20 16.84 -6.84
CA GLY A 162 -21.73 18.02 -6.13
C GLY A 162 -21.94 17.79 -4.63
N ALA A 163 -21.18 16.89 -4.04
CA ALA A 163 -21.25 16.55 -2.62
C ALA A 163 -20.59 17.59 -1.72
N VAL A 164 -21.02 17.64 -0.47
CA VAL A 164 -20.33 18.34 0.60
C VAL A 164 -19.25 17.39 1.16
N VAL A 165 -17.99 17.65 0.80
CA VAL A 165 -16.86 16.79 1.18
C VAL A 165 -16.41 17.12 2.59
N LYS A 166 -16.29 16.07 3.43
CA LYS A 166 -15.67 16.13 4.76
C LYS A 166 -14.47 15.17 4.78
N THR A 167 -13.31 15.66 5.17
CA THR A 167 -12.09 14.85 5.26
C THR A 167 -11.71 14.63 6.72
N TYR A 168 -11.19 13.44 6.99
CA TYR A 168 -10.73 12.99 8.29
C TYR A 168 -9.28 12.52 8.20
N ARG A 169 -8.57 12.62 9.30
CA ARG A 169 -7.15 12.24 9.36
C ARG A 169 -6.90 10.79 8.92
N VAL A 170 -7.80 9.88 9.33
CA VAL A 170 -7.70 8.44 9.00
C VAL A 170 -9.05 7.87 8.53
N PRO A 171 -9.05 6.75 7.82
CA PRO A 171 -10.27 6.13 7.28
C PRO A 171 -11.28 5.72 8.35
N SER A 172 -10.82 5.23 9.50
CA SER A 172 -11.69 4.81 10.60
C SER A 172 -12.51 5.97 11.16
N ASP A 173 -11.92 7.17 11.28
CA ASP A 173 -12.65 8.35 11.74
C ASP A 173 -13.77 8.73 10.73
N ALA A 174 -13.49 8.66 9.42
CA ALA A 174 -14.50 8.90 8.38
C ALA A 174 -15.64 7.86 8.44
N LEU A 175 -15.32 6.61 8.70
CA LEU A 175 -16.31 5.53 8.78
C LEU A 175 -17.12 5.60 10.09
N VAL A 176 -16.53 6.06 11.20
CA VAL A 176 -17.25 6.37 12.44
C VAL A 176 -18.29 7.46 12.17
N ALA A 177 -17.90 8.55 11.50
CA ALA A 177 -18.81 9.63 11.14
C ALA A 177 -20.02 9.17 10.28
N VAL A 178 -19.78 8.20 9.36
CA VAL A 178 -20.88 7.58 8.59
C VAL A 178 -21.78 6.73 9.50
N ARG A 179 -21.19 5.96 10.40
CA ARG A 179 -21.93 5.12 11.35
C ARG A 179 -22.84 5.96 12.25
N GLU A 180 -22.34 7.08 12.73
CA GLU A 180 -23.04 8.00 13.62
C GLU A 180 -24.06 8.89 12.91
N GLY A 181 -24.03 8.91 11.58
CA GLY A 181 -24.95 9.70 10.77
C GLY A 181 -24.50 11.16 10.56
N GLU A 182 -23.27 11.49 10.91
CA GLU A 182 -22.67 12.79 10.59
C GLU A 182 -22.41 12.95 9.09
N CYS A 183 -22.25 11.82 8.40
CA CYS A 183 -22.09 11.74 6.96
C CYS A 183 -23.07 10.74 6.35
N ASP A 184 -23.63 11.11 5.22
CA ASP A 184 -24.52 10.24 4.44
C ASP A 184 -23.76 9.08 3.79
N ILE A 185 -22.51 9.30 3.40
CA ILE A 185 -21.69 8.38 2.61
C ILE A 185 -20.24 8.41 3.10
N GLY A 186 -19.61 7.24 3.15
CA GLY A 186 -18.16 7.11 3.22
C GLY A 186 -17.59 6.65 1.87
N LEU A 187 -16.40 7.09 1.50
CA LEU A 187 -15.68 6.55 0.35
C LEU A 187 -14.38 5.88 0.80
N VAL A 188 -14.20 4.63 0.40
CA VAL A 188 -12.98 3.82 0.63
C VAL A 188 -12.57 3.11 -0.66
N ASP A 189 -11.35 2.63 -0.73
CA ASP A 189 -10.89 1.85 -1.87
C ASP A 189 -11.66 0.53 -2.02
N ASP A 190 -12.04 0.17 -3.25
CA ASP A 190 -12.77 -1.06 -3.54
C ASP A 190 -11.98 -2.32 -3.15
N ALA A 191 -10.67 -2.29 -3.19
CA ALA A 191 -9.81 -3.39 -2.78
C ALA A 191 -9.92 -3.73 -1.27
N VAL A 192 -10.28 -2.77 -0.44
CA VAL A 192 -10.48 -2.95 1.00
C VAL A 192 -11.96 -3.05 1.37
N TRP A 193 -12.85 -2.57 0.52
CA TRP A 193 -14.29 -2.57 0.77
C TRP A 193 -14.85 -3.99 0.98
N GLU A 194 -14.50 -4.94 0.10
CA GLU A 194 -14.99 -6.31 0.21
C GLU A 194 -14.52 -7.01 1.49
N PRO A 195 -13.23 -6.96 1.87
CA PRO A 195 -12.79 -7.48 3.15
C PRO A 195 -13.51 -6.82 4.34
N LEU A 196 -13.72 -5.49 4.28
CA LEU A 196 -14.38 -4.74 5.33
C LEU A 196 -15.84 -5.20 5.53
N MET A 197 -16.60 -5.37 4.44
CA MET A 197 -18.01 -5.78 4.48
C MET A 197 -18.24 -7.22 4.96
N ARG A 198 -17.20 -8.02 5.12
CA ARG A 198 -17.31 -9.38 5.67
C ARG A 198 -17.46 -9.41 7.18
N PHE A 199 -17.11 -8.33 7.87
CA PHE A 199 -17.24 -8.27 9.32
C PHE A 199 -18.69 -8.04 9.74
N PRO A 200 -19.18 -8.73 10.79
CA PRO A 200 -20.58 -8.69 11.21
C PRO A 200 -21.11 -7.29 11.50
N GLU A 201 -20.29 -6.44 12.08
CA GLU A 201 -20.60 -5.05 12.44
C GLU A 201 -20.88 -4.15 11.23
N TRP A 202 -20.42 -4.56 10.04
CA TRP A 202 -20.62 -3.83 8.79
C TRP A 202 -21.87 -4.25 8.00
N LYS A 203 -22.67 -5.21 8.48
CA LYS A 203 -23.90 -5.68 7.79
C LYS A 203 -24.95 -4.59 7.60
N LYS A 204 -24.93 -3.54 8.41
CA LYS A 204 -25.82 -2.38 8.28
C LYS A 204 -25.37 -1.37 7.22
N PHE A 205 -24.26 -1.65 6.53
CA PHE A 205 -23.76 -0.84 5.45
C PHE A 205 -23.94 -1.56 4.11
N SER A 206 -24.01 -0.80 3.04
CA SER A 206 -24.12 -1.31 1.68
C SER A 206 -23.29 -0.47 0.73
N SER A 207 -23.18 -0.91 -0.52
CA SER A 207 -22.65 -0.13 -1.61
C SER A 207 -23.63 -0.20 -2.77
N THR A 208 -24.59 0.68 -2.77
CA THR A 208 -25.61 0.78 -3.82
C THR A 208 -25.27 1.78 -4.90
N LEU A 209 -24.27 2.65 -4.65
CA LEU A 209 -23.73 3.56 -5.65
C LEU A 209 -22.62 2.85 -6.44
N ALA A 210 -22.75 2.86 -7.76
CA ALA A 210 -21.62 2.50 -8.62
C ALA A 210 -20.58 3.63 -8.53
N ALA A 211 -19.33 3.28 -8.18
CA ALA A 211 -18.21 4.18 -8.36
C ALA A 211 -17.80 4.11 -9.84
N ASP A 212 -18.14 5.14 -10.59
CA ASP A 212 -17.76 5.24 -12.00
C ASP A 212 -16.32 5.78 -12.09
N GLY A 213 -15.43 5.00 -12.66
CA GLY A 213 -14.04 5.39 -12.90
C GLY A 213 -13.12 4.20 -13.11
N ALA A 214 -12.04 4.44 -13.83
CA ALA A 214 -10.94 3.48 -13.95
C ALA A 214 -10.29 3.26 -12.58
N ARG A 215 -9.80 2.04 -12.34
CA ARG A 215 -8.95 1.79 -11.19
C ARG A 215 -7.65 2.55 -11.36
N GLN A 216 -7.26 3.28 -10.34
CA GLN A 216 -5.98 3.98 -10.30
C GLN A 216 -4.92 3.02 -9.78
N GLU A 217 -3.87 2.84 -10.57
CA GLU A 217 -2.73 2.04 -10.18
C GLU A 217 -1.81 2.83 -9.24
N ARG A 218 -1.31 2.17 -8.20
CA ARG A 218 -0.19 2.69 -7.40
C ARG A 218 1.11 2.28 -8.07
N VAL A 219 2.06 3.18 -8.10
CA VAL A 219 3.36 2.98 -8.73
C VAL A 219 4.50 3.42 -7.82
N TRP A 220 5.65 2.79 -8.02
CA TRP A 220 6.92 3.28 -7.51
C TRP A 220 7.55 4.21 -8.53
N LEU A 221 7.95 5.39 -8.07
CA LEU A 221 8.76 6.33 -8.82
C LEU A 221 10.19 6.23 -8.30
N VAL A 222 11.14 6.01 -9.18
CA VAL A 222 12.58 5.94 -8.87
C VAL A 222 13.38 6.81 -9.84
N PRO A 223 14.61 7.23 -9.51
CA PRO A 223 15.46 7.89 -10.49
C PRO A 223 15.65 7.02 -11.74
N ALA A 224 15.46 7.58 -12.94
CA ALA A 224 15.54 6.81 -14.19
C ALA A 224 16.92 6.14 -14.39
N ARG A 225 17.99 6.73 -13.82
CA ARG A 225 19.35 6.18 -13.82
C ARG A 225 19.54 4.96 -12.91
N ASP A 226 18.62 4.71 -11.98
CA ASP A 226 18.70 3.58 -11.03
C ASP A 226 17.96 2.35 -11.59
N GLU A 227 18.53 1.80 -12.68
CA GLU A 227 17.97 0.62 -13.35
C GLU A 227 18.00 -0.62 -12.45
N ALA A 228 18.98 -0.75 -11.57
CA ALA A 228 19.11 -1.89 -10.67
C ALA A 228 17.96 -1.92 -9.66
N SER A 229 17.64 -0.81 -9.01
CA SER A 229 16.52 -0.70 -8.08
C SER A 229 15.19 -0.89 -8.79
N ARG A 230 15.01 -0.33 -9.99
CA ARG A 230 13.80 -0.55 -10.79
C ARG A 230 13.59 -2.02 -11.15
N ALA A 231 14.63 -2.69 -11.65
CA ALA A 231 14.57 -4.11 -12.01
C ALA A 231 14.25 -4.98 -10.79
N TRP A 232 14.86 -4.70 -9.65
CA TRP A 232 14.61 -5.39 -8.39
C TRP A 232 13.16 -5.16 -7.93
N LEU A 233 12.65 -3.93 -7.94
CA LEU A 233 11.24 -3.63 -7.63
C LEU A 233 10.29 -4.44 -8.50
N GLY A 234 10.55 -4.53 -9.80
CA GLY A 234 9.73 -5.34 -10.70
C GLY A 234 9.73 -6.82 -10.33
N GLN A 235 10.85 -7.36 -9.87
CA GLN A 235 10.92 -8.76 -9.40
C GLN A 235 10.17 -8.93 -8.08
N GLU A 236 10.34 -8.01 -7.16
CA GLU A 236 9.70 -8.01 -5.85
C GLU A 236 8.17 -7.91 -5.96
N MET A 237 7.67 -7.00 -6.80
CA MET A 237 6.23 -6.87 -7.02
C MET A 237 5.61 -8.15 -7.60
N ARG A 238 6.30 -8.81 -8.53
CA ARG A 238 5.87 -10.13 -9.03
C ARG A 238 5.91 -11.22 -7.94
N ALA A 239 6.87 -11.15 -7.03
CA ALA A 239 6.93 -12.08 -5.90
C ALA A 239 5.76 -11.85 -4.93
N TRP A 240 5.41 -10.59 -4.65
CA TRP A 240 4.26 -10.24 -3.81
C TRP A 240 2.94 -10.71 -4.41
N ASP A 241 2.77 -10.54 -5.73
CA ASP A 241 1.58 -11.02 -6.42
C ASP A 241 1.42 -12.53 -6.29
N ARG A 242 2.47 -13.29 -6.63
CA ARG A 242 2.46 -14.76 -6.48
C ARG A 242 2.21 -15.23 -5.05
N ALA A 243 2.67 -14.50 -4.07
CA ALA A 243 2.48 -14.81 -2.65
C ALA A 243 1.12 -14.35 -2.09
N GLY A 244 0.28 -13.69 -2.90
CA GLY A 244 -0.99 -13.12 -2.44
C GLY A 244 -0.83 -11.99 -1.41
N ALA A 245 0.30 -11.28 -1.45
CA ALA A 245 0.64 -10.26 -0.46
C ALA A 245 -0.36 -9.11 -0.45
N TRP A 246 -0.85 -8.69 -1.61
CA TRP A 246 -1.86 -7.64 -1.73
C TRP A 246 -3.14 -8.00 -0.98
N LYS A 247 -3.64 -9.21 -1.19
CA LYS A 247 -4.83 -9.71 -0.48
C LYS A 247 -4.59 -9.76 1.03
N ALA A 248 -3.41 -10.19 1.46
CA ALA A 248 -3.07 -10.25 2.89
C ALA A 248 -3.03 -8.86 3.52
N MET A 249 -2.39 -7.89 2.87
CA MET A 249 -2.29 -6.50 3.35
C MET A 249 -3.66 -5.81 3.38
N THR A 250 -4.46 -5.93 2.32
CA THR A 250 -5.79 -5.32 2.27
C THR A 250 -6.74 -5.93 3.30
N THR A 251 -6.69 -7.25 3.50
CA THR A 251 -7.49 -7.92 4.51
C THR A 251 -7.09 -7.51 5.93
N LYS A 252 -5.78 -7.43 6.20
CA LYS A 252 -5.27 -6.96 7.49
C LYS A 252 -5.72 -5.52 7.75
N TRP A 253 -5.52 -4.64 6.79
CA TRP A 253 -5.89 -3.24 6.90
C TRP A 253 -7.40 -3.06 7.16
N ALA A 254 -8.25 -3.76 6.38
CA ALA A 254 -9.70 -3.72 6.56
C ALA A 254 -10.14 -4.21 7.95
N ARG A 255 -9.48 -5.25 8.47
CA ARG A 255 -9.73 -5.75 9.83
C ARG A 255 -9.34 -4.71 10.89
N ASP A 256 -8.19 -4.09 10.74
CA ASP A 256 -7.70 -3.11 11.70
C ASP A 256 -8.62 -1.87 11.73
N VAL A 257 -9.07 -1.40 10.55
CA VAL A 257 -10.08 -0.31 10.44
C VAL A 257 -11.43 -0.73 11.04
N ALA A 258 -11.89 -1.94 10.75
CA ALA A 258 -13.14 -2.43 11.32
C ALA A 258 -13.08 -2.48 12.85
N PHE A 259 -11.95 -2.92 13.40
CA PHE A 259 -11.71 -2.95 14.83
C PHE A 259 -11.67 -1.54 15.45
N ASP A 260 -11.00 -0.58 14.81
CA ASP A 260 -10.99 0.82 15.24
C ASP A 260 -12.42 1.39 15.35
N VAL A 261 -13.25 1.12 14.33
CA VAL A 261 -14.65 1.58 14.33
C VAL A 261 -15.48 0.87 15.40
N TYR A 262 -15.23 -0.42 15.64
CA TYR A 262 -15.90 -1.18 16.68
C TYR A 262 -15.59 -0.62 18.07
N LEU A 263 -14.35 -0.29 18.37
CA LEU A 263 -13.94 0.27 19.66
C LEU A 263 -14.56 1.64 19.98
N ASP A 264 -15.09 2.35 18.98
CA ASP A 264 -15.79 3.63 19.18
C ASP A 264 -17.28 3.47 19.41
N GLN A 265 -17.80 2.25 19.49
CA GLN A 265 -19.17 2.04 19.92
C GLN A 265 -19.27 2.38 21.40
N GLU A 266 -20.12 3.35 21.75
CA GLU A 266 -20.60 3.47 23.09
C GLU A 266 -21.42 2.21 23.38
N VAL A 267 -20.89 1.35 24.24
CA VAL A 267 -21.66 0.22 24.77
C VAL A 267 -22.72 0.86 25.63
N PRO A 268 -24.03 0.69 25.36
CA PRO A 268 -25.04 1.11 26.31
C PRO A 268 -24.72 0.44 27.64
N ASP A 269 -24.55 1.22 28.68
CA ASP A 269 -24.36 0.71 30.03
C ASP A 269 -25.53 -0.23 30.32
N CYS A 270 -25.29 -1.52 30.30
CA CYS A 270 -26.24 -2.54 30.71
C CYS A 270 -26.34 -2.61 32.24
N HIS A 271 -26.33 -1.47 32.90
CA HIS A 271 -26.54 -1.30 34.33
C HIS A 271 -27.80 -0.46 34.55
N GLY A 272 -28.93 -1.11 34.39
CA GLY A 272 -30.24 -0.66 34.81
C GLY A 272 -30.96 -1.80 35.46
#